data_18c327390f6944b84a12c1ec4b1ce79c
#
_entry.id   18c327390f6944b84a12c1ec4b1ce79c
#
_cell.length_a   1.000
_cell.length_b   1.000
_cell.length_c   1.000
_cell.angle_alpha   90.00
_cell.angle_beta   90.00
_cell.angle_gamma   90.00
#
_symmetry.space_group_name_H-M   'P 1'
#
loop_
_entity.id
_entity.type
_entity.pdbx_description
1 polymer ?
#
loop_
_entity_poly.entity_id
_entity_poly.type
_entity_poly.pdbx_seq_one_letter_code
_entity_poly.pdbx_strand_id
1 'polypeptide(L)'
;DLRVLIRSYYYSEGIFSQWQLTRGTMAHVPGTLPVAGLRHISELRARLATAKDISRKTDVVQSDFDCVLVGNWSKATSTNNYSVYPKFNPVKPLSCNGAISYSRNADYDNDIYATNVFFNGVRQWIIGCNATPYYINSFLENALSARHHIIIPNAWYNAKKEALEELCQMNAEKKAGGAKDGELITVKVGSETLEIGTEYSEMLLDKYVNLELRNLTSFLAGRGKNQGKTYATRSFMNENGDIEQWKIEEIPQKYKEYIEALISVDKRADMVLLSAKGIDPSISNITSDGTISKSGSDAYYNYIIYLTQQAIPDSVVCADLNEAIALNFPEKYADGIRIGFHRPAVQRQEDVSPANRMANQNEQ
;
A
#
# COMPACT_ATOMS: atom_id res chain seq x y z
N ASP A 1 -13.82 -19.58 -15.73
CA ASP A 1 -12.67 -18.67 -15.63
C ASP A 1 -12.91 -17.21 -16.03
N LEU A 2 -14.16 -16.81 -16.28
CA LEU A 2 -14.50 -15.42 -16.60
C LEU A 2 -14.01 -14.41 -15.55
N ARG A 3 -14.08 -14.78 -14.26
CA ARG A 3 -13.57 -13.93 -13.18
C ARG A 3 -12.06 -13.63 -13.28
N VAL A 4 -11.31 -14.61 -13.77
CA VAL A 4 -9.85 -14.46 -13.96
C VAL A 4 -9.58 -13.55 -15.15
N LEU A 5 -10.34 -13.70 -16.24
CA LEU A 5 -10.28 -12.83 -17.42
C LEU A 5 -10.55 -11.37 -17.04
N ILE A 6 -11.63 -11.11 -16.30
CA ILE A 6 -11.98 -9.76 -15.85
C ILE A 6 -10.85 -9.17 -14.99
N ARG A 7 -10.35 -9.94 -14.02
CA ARG A 7 -9.26 -9.49 -13.13
C ARG A 7 -8.00 -9.18 -13.93
N SER A 8 -7.67 -10.01 -14.90
CA SER A 8 -6.50 -9.83 -15.78
C SER A 8 -6.64 -8.55 -16.60
N TYR A 9 -7.81 -8.32 -17.20
CA TYR A 9 -8.09 -7.11 -17.93
C TYR A 9 -7.86 -5.85 -17.09
N TYR A 10 -8.44 -5.79 -15.88
CA TYR A 10 -8.27 -4.61 -15.02
C TYR A 10 -6.83 -4.42 -14.50
N TYR A 11 -6.00 -5.45 -14.59
CA TYR A 11 -4.58 -5.35 -14.24
C TYR A 11 -3.72 -4.82 -15.39
N SER A 12 -3.92 -5.32 -16.61
CA SER A 12 -3.04 -5.09 -17.77
C SER A 12 -3.71 -4.46 -18.99
N GLU A 13 -5.06 -4.34 -18.97
CA GLU A 13 -5.88 -3.90 -20.11
C GLU A 13 -5.74 -4.76 -21.38
N GLY A 14 -5.16 -5.95 -21.23
CA GLY A 14 -4.99 -6.94 -22.27
C GLY A 14 -5.25 -8.35 -21.76
N ILE A 15 -5.60 -9.26 -22.67
CA ILE A 15 -5.96 -10.64 -22.35
C ILE A 15 -5.35 -11.57 -23.39
N PHE A 16 -4.64 -12.60 -22.92
CA PHE A 16 -4.20 -13.71 -23.75
C PHE A 16 -5.14 -14.90 -23.57
N SER A 17 -5.70 -15.40 -24.66
CA SER A 17 -6.59 -16.56 -24.68
C SER A 17 -6.05 -17.66 -25.59
N GLN A 18 -5.91 -18.86 -25.06
CA GLN A 18 -5.51 -20.04 -25.82
C GLN A 18 -6.74 -20.76 -26.36
N TRP A 19 -6.76 -20.97 -27.64
CA TRP A 19 -7.84 -21.62 -28.39
C TRP A 19 -7.67 -23.13 -28.40
N GLN A 20 -8.61 -23.84 -27.88
CA GLN A 20 -8.66 -25.31 -27.90
C GLN A 20 -9.65 -25.74 -28.95
N LEU A 21 -9.16 -26.37 -30.03
CA LEU A 21 -10.01 -26.87 -31.09
C LEU A 21 -10.45 -28.32 -30.80
N THR A 22 -11.62 -28.65 -31.26
CA THR A 22 -12.16 -30.03 -31.17
C THR A 22 -11.42 -30.94 -32.15
N ARG A 23 -11.08 -32.15 -31.72
CA ARG A 23 -10.44 -33.15 -32.62
C ARG A 23 -11.26 -33.45 -33.87
N GLY A 24 -12.60 -33.43 -33.77
CA GLY A 24 -13.51 -33.59 -34.88
C GLY A 24 -13.40 -32.53 -35.96
N THR A 25 -12.95 -31.30 -35.62
CA THR A 25 -12.72 -30.23 -36.59
C THR A 25 -11.60 -30.59 -37.56
N MET A 26 -10.53 -31.22 -37.09
CA MET A 26 -9.41 -31.63 -37.93
C MET A 26 -9.78 -32.88 -38.80
N ALA A 27 -10.74 -33.69 -38.37
CA ALA A 27 -11.22 -34.85 -39.07
C ALA A 27 -12.49 -34.60 -39.91
N HIS A 28 -12.96 -33.33 -39.99
CA HIS A 28 -14.20 -32.95 -40.68
C HIS A 28 -15.44 -33.76 -40.27
N VAL A 29 -15.56 -34.05 -38.97
CA VAL A 29 -16.71 -34.80 -38.46
C VAL A 29 -17.94 -33.89 -38.39
N PRO A 30 -19.01 -34.15 -39.14
CA PRO A 30 -20.22 -33.34 -39.13
C PRO A 30 -20.83 -33.26 -37.72
N GLY A 31 -21.35 -32.11 -37.36
CA GLY A 31 -22.05 -31.90 -36.08
C GLY A 31 -21.16 -31.64 -34.88
N THR A 32 -19.83 -31.62 -35.04
CA THR A 32 -18.93 -31.21 -33.95
C THR A 32 -18.69 -29.71 -33.94
N LEU A 33 -18.73 -29.12 -32.74
CA LEU A 33 -18.39 -27.69 -32.58
C LEU A 33 -16.90 -27.48 -32.82
N PRO A 34 -16.50 -26.52 -33.69
CA PRO A 34 -15.10 -26.28 -34.02
C PRO A 34 -14.23 -25.94 -32.81
N VAL A 35 -14.70 -25.07 -31.92
CA VAL A 35 -13.97 -24.63 -30.75
C VAL A 35 -14.48 -25.37 -29.51
N ALA A 36 -13.60 -26.15 -28.88
CA ALA A 36 -13.91 -26.87 -27.64
C ALA A 36 -13.87 -25.98 -26.39
N GLY A 37 -13.02 -24.96 -26.40
CA GLY A 37 -12.89 -24.04 -25.26
C GLY A 37 -11.83 -22.97 -25.44
N LEU A 38 -11.88 -22.01 -24.57
CA LEU A 38 -10.88 -20.95 -24.41
C LEU A 38 -10.25 -21.06 -23.03
N ARG A 39 -8.94 -20.96 -22.99
CA ARG A 39 -8.17 -20.96 -21.76
C ARG A 39 -7.42 -19.65 -21.60
N HIS A 40 -7.64 -18.96 -20.51
CA HIS A 40 -6.89 -17.75 -20.17
C HIS A 40 -5.42 -18.06 -19.85
N ILE A 41 -4.51 -17.23 -20.35
CA ILE A 41 -3.09 -17.25 -20.05
C ILE A 41 -2.73 -15.90 -19.43
N SER A 42 -2.06 -15.93 -18.28
CA SER A 42 -1.63 -14.71 -17.60
C SER A 42 -0.65 -13.90 -18.47
N GLU A 43 -0.86 -12.60 -18.57
CA GLU A 43 0.01 -11.64 -19.26
C GLU A 43 1.42 -11.62 -18.67
N LEU A 44 1.57 -11.94 -17.40
CA LEU A 44 2.88 -12.07 -16.76
C LEU A 44 3.70 -13.21 -17.36
N ARG A 45 3.05 -14.22 -17.96
CA ARG A 45 3.68 -15.39 -18.52
C ARG A 45 3.75 -15.40 -20.05
N ALA A 46 2.94 -14.60 -20.73
CA ALA A 46 2.87 -14.54 -22.19
C ALA A 46 3.70 -13.39 -22.74
N ARG A 47 4.38 -13.63 -23.87
CA ARG A 47 5.10 -12.61 -24.63
C ARG A 47 4.88 -12.87 -26.12
N LEU A 48 4.60 -11.80 -26.87
CA LEU A 48 4.57 -11.84 -28.33
C LEU A 48 5.98 -12.01 -28.86
N ALA A 49 6.15 -12.84 -29.86
CA ALA A 49 7.44 -13.11 -30.47
C ALA A 49 7.30 -13.36 -31.97
N THR A 50 8.39 -13.23 -32.67
CA THR A 50 8.49 -13.55 -34.10
C THR A 50 9.85 -14.16 -34.41
N ALA A 51 9.88 -15.07 -35.39
CA ALA A 51 11.13 -15.60 -35.94
C ALA A 51 11.72 -14.69 -37.03
N LYS A 52 10.97 -13.67 -37.47
CA LYS A 52 11.45 -12.72 -38.51
C LYS A 52 12.40 -11.73 -37.89
N ASP A 53 13.38 -11.32 -38.67
CA ASP A 53 14.28 -10.22 -38.28
C ASP A 53 13.53 -8.87 -38.40
N ILE A 54 13.09 -8.35 -37.25
CA ILE A 54 12.41 -7.04 -37.15
C ILE A 54 13.36 -5.94 -36.64
N SER A 55 14.64 -6.25 -36.43
CA SER A 55 15.60 -5.33 -35.84
C SER A 55 15.82 -4.02 -36.65
N ARG A 56 15.57 -4.06 -37.95
CA ARG A 56 15.68 -2.93 -38.85
C ARG A 56 14.40 -2.17 -39.11
N LYS A 57 13.29 -2.64 -38.55
CA LYS A 57 11.98 -2.02 -38.71
C LYS A 57 11.84 -0.83 -37.76
N THR A 58 11.49 0.33 -38.29
CA THR A 58 11.34 1.58 -37.51
C THR A 58 10.07 1.51 -36.64
N ASP A 59 8.97 0.96 -37.21
CA ASP A 59 7.68 0.85 -36.55
C ASP A 59 7.28 -0.62 -36.45
N VAL A 60 7.46 -1.18 -35.26
CA VAL A 60 7.05 -2.54 -34.96
C VAL A 60 5.60 -2.51 -34.46
N VAL A 61 4.74 -3.24 -35.14
CA VAL A 61 3.30 -3.33 -34.81
C VAL A 61 2.93 -4.76 -34.37
N GLN A 62 1.80 -4.91 -33.72
CA GLN A 62 1.34 -6.22 -33.22
C GLN A 62 1.22 -7.29 -34.32
N SER A 63 0.93 -6.91 -35.57
CA SER A 63 0.84 -7.82 -36.70
C SER A 63 2.17 -8.43 -37.13
N ASP A 64 3.30 -7.88 -36.72
CA ASP A 64 4.63 -8.43 -37.03
C ASP A 64 4.96 -9.69 -36.24
N PHE A 65 4.24 -9.93 -35.16
CA PHE A 65 4.42 -11.10 -34.32
C PHE A 65 3.54 -12.24 -34.80
N ASP A 66 4.13 -13.42 -34.95
CA ASP A 66 3.51 -14.63 -35.47
C ASP A 66 3.37 -15.74 -34.42
N CYS A 67 4.02 -15.61 -33.28
CA CYS A 67 3.94 -16.56 -32.18
C CYS A 67 3.86 -15.89 -30.81
N VAL A 68 3.50 -16.68 -29.81
CA VAL A 68 3.43 -16.29 -28.42
C VAL A 68 4.26 -17.27 -27.60
N LEU A 69 5.17 -16.73 -26.81
CA LEU A 69 5.98 -17.48 -25.86
C LEU A 69 5.27 -17.49 -24.51
N VAL A 70 5.09 -18.65 -23.93
CA VAL A 70 4.50 -18.79 -22.59
C VAL A 70 5.50 -19.47 -21.68
N GLY A 71 5.93 -18.76 -20.64
CA GLY A 71 6.97 -19.25 -19.74
C GLY A 71 7.00 -18.56 -18.38
N ASN A 72 8.04 -18.88 -17.60
CA ASN A 72 8.31 -18.21 -16.34
C ASN A 72 9.53 -17.29 -16.49
N TRP A 73 9.27 -16.01 -16.67
CA TRP A 73 10.28 -14.99 -16.94
C TRP A 73 11.10 -14.58 -15.71
N SER A 74 10.66 -14.93 -14.49
CA SER A 74 11.42 -14.66 -13.27
C SER A 74 12.68 -15.53 -13.12
N LYS A 75 12.78 -16.61 -13.90
CA LYS A 75 13.94 -17.53 -13.96
C LYS A 75 14.66 -17.41 -15.28
N ALA A 76 15.00 -16.19 -15.69
CA ALA A 76 15.54 -15.83 -17.00
C ALA A 76 16.91 -16.46 -17.38
N THR A 77 17.53 -17.25 -16.49
CA THR A 77 18.85 -17.86 -16.74
C THR A 77 18.81 -19.18 -17.50
N SER A 78 17.62 -19.73 -17.79
CA SER A 78 17.47 -21.00 -18.51
C SER A 78 16.71 -20.78 -19.82
N THR A 79 17.36 -21.09 -20.94
CA THR A 79 16.83 -20.92 -22.30
C THR A 79 15.64 -21.84 -22.62
N ASN A 80 15.29 -22.78 -21.76
CA ASN A 80 14.27 -23.80 -22.00
C ASN A 80 12.99 -23.65 -21.16
N ASN A 81 12.75 -22.50 -20.53
CA ASN A 81 11.62 -22.31 -19.62
C ASN A 81 10.37 -21.74 -20.29
N TYR A 82 10.25 -21.82 -21.61
CA TYR A 82 9.07 -21.34 -22.31
C TYR A 82 8.61 -22.33 -23.40
N SER A 83 7.30 -22.32 -23.65
CA SER A 83 6.67 -23.02 -24.77
C SER A 83 6.25 -22.01 -25.83
N VAL A 84 6.43 -22.39 -27.11
CA VAL A 84 6.07 -21.53 -28.24
C VAL A 84 4.72 -21.97 -28.78
N TYR A 85 3.80 -21.03 -28.93
CA TYR A 85 2.47 -21.25 -29.50
C TYR A 85 2.28 -20.32 -30.69
N PRO A 86 1.57 -20.78 -31.75
CA PRO A 86 1.22 -19.90 -32.87
C PRO A 86 0.27 -18.79 -32.39
N LYS A 87 0.41 -17.60 -32.95
CA LYS A 87 -0.57 -16.54 -32.74
C LYS A 87 -1.86 -16.87 -33.50
N PHE A 88 -3.00 -16.60 -32.85
CA PHE A 88 -4.31 -16.77 -33.47
C PHE A 88 -4.46 -15.92 -34.73
N ASN A 89 -4.90 -16.55 -35.81
CA ASN A 89 -5.12 -15.88 -37.09
C ASN A 89 -6.63 -15.79 -37.37
N PRO A 90 -7.22 -14.58 -37.30
CA PRO A 90 -8.66 -14.42 -37.55
C PRO A 90 -9.12 -14.79 -38.97
N VAL A 91 -8.21 -14.75 -39.96
CA VAL A 91 -8.55 -15.17 -41.33
C VAL A 91 -8.60 -16.68 -41.47
N LYS A 92 -7.83 -17.42 -40.68
CA LYS A 92 -7.81 -18.89 -40.64
C LYS A 92 -7.87 -19.39 -39.19
N PRO A 93 -8.98 -19.20 -38.51
CA PRO A 93 -9.06 -19.41 -37.06
C PRO A 93 -8.90 -20.89 -36.64
N LEU A 94 -9.22 -21.83 -37.55
CA LEU A 94 -9.16 -23.27 -37.30
C LEU A 94 -7.86 -23.93 -37.77
N SER A 95 -6.85 -23.13 -38.17
CA SER A 95 -5.61 -23.68 -38.74
C SER A 95 -4.69 -24.34 -37.71
N CYS A 96 -4.69 -23.89 -36.46
CA CYS A 96 -3.78 -24.36 -35.44
C CYS A 96 -4.50 -24.57 -34.09
N ASN A 97 -4.41 -25.81 -33.56
CA ASN A 97 -4.86 -26.06 -32.21
C ASN A 97 -3.88 -25.48 -31.20
N GLY A 98 -4.40 -24.81 -30.17
CA GLY A 98 -3.60 -24.17 -29.15
C GLY A 98 -3.04 -22.81 -29.52
N ALA A 99 -3.50 -22.21 -30.64
CA ALA A 99 -3.18 -20.84 -30.99
C ALA A 99 -3.59 -19.87 -29.86
N ILE A 100 -2.83 -18.78 -29.70
CA ILE A 100 -3.09 -17.79 -28.66
C ILE A 100 -3.47 -16.46 -29.30
N SER A 101 -4.66 -15.95 -28.95
CA SER A 101 -5.09 -14.58 -29.26
C SER A 101 -4.62 -13.60 -28.19
N TYR A 102 -4.46 -12.35 -28.59
CA TYR A 102 -4.22 -11.25 -27.68
C TYR A 102 -5.20 -10.12 -27.96
N SER A 103 -6.20 -10.01 -27.11
CA SER A 103 -7.22 -8.97 -27.12
C SER A 103 -6.83 -7.87 -26.17
N ARG A 104 -6.84 -6.61 -26.60
CA ARG A 104 -6.33 -5.47 -25.83
C ARG A 104 -7.16 -4.21 -26.06
N ASN A 105 -7.12 -3.33 -25.07
CA ASN A 105 -7.47 -1.93 -25.29
C ASN A 105 -6.27 -1.26 -25.99
N ALA A 106 -6.47 -0.76 -27.19
CA ALA A 106 -5.41 -0.11 -27.98
C ALA A 106 -5.63 1.39 -27.93
N ASP A 107 -4.77 2.11 -27.19
CA ASP A 107 -4.80 3.56 -27.14
C ASP A 107 -4.03 4.18 -28.32
N TYR A 108 -2.96 3.50 -28.75
CA TYR A 108 -2.14 3.90 -29.88
C TYR A 108 -1.89 2.73 -30.83
N ASP A 109 -1.84 3.01 -32.12
CA ASP A 109 -1.62 1.99 -33.17
C ASP A 109 -0.28 1.26 -33.02
N ASN A 110 0.72 1.92 -32.50
CA ASN A 110 2.08 1.39 -32.34
C ASN A 110 2.29 0.60 -31.05
N ASP A 111 1.33 0.58 -30.14
CA ASP A 111 1.47 -0.19 -28.91
C ASP A 111 1.38 -1.69 -29.19
N ILE A 112 2.42 -2.41 -28.82
CA ILE A 112 2.44 -3.89 -28.93
C ILE A 112 1.59 -4.51 -27.84
N TYR A 113 1.76 -4.04 -26.61
CA TYR A 113 0.99 -4.47 -25.45
C TYR A 113 0.07 -3.35 -24.98
N ALA A 114 -1.07 -3.73 -24.41
CA ALA A 114 -1.87 -2.79 -23.66
C ALA A 114 -1.07 -2.22 -22.49
N THR A 115 -1.17 -0.94 -22.27
CA THR A 115 -0.61 -0.25 -21.11
C THR A 115 -1.75 0.41 -20.36
N ASN A 116 -1.74 0.28 -19.04
CA ASN A 116 -2.69 1.00 -18.22
C ASN A 116 -2.30 2.49 -18.22
N VAL A 117 -2.97 3.29 -19.05
CA VAL A 117 -2.66 4.72 -19.26
C VAL A 117 -2.71 5.49 -17.95
N PHE A 118 -3.64 5.15 -17.06
CA PHE A 118 -3.82 5.82 -15.78
C PHE A 118 -2.70 5.53 -14.80
N PHE A 119 -2.06 4.36 -14.91
CA PHE A 119 -1.05 3.92 -13.96
C PHE A 119 0.12 4.89 -13.83
N ASN A 120 0.60 5.43 -14.94
CA ASN A 120 1.72 6.39 -14.94
C ASN A 120 1.34 7.68 -14.19
N GLY A 121 0.12 8.17 -14.36
CA GLY A 121 -0.37 9.37 -13.67
C GLY A 121 -0.60 9.16 -12.17
N VAL A 122 -1.05 7.98 -11.77
CA VAL A 122 -1.40 7.70 -10.36
C VAL A 122 -0.29 6.98 -9.59
N ARG A 123 0.76 6.52 -10.24
CA ARG A 123 1.84 5.73 -9.63
C ARG A 123 2.44 6.38 -8.38
N GLN A 124 2.70 7.69 -8.45
CA GLN A 124 3.27 8.41 -7.31
C GLN A 124 2.30 8.51 -6.13
N TRP A 125 1.01 8.63 -6.41
CA TRP A 125 -0.03 8.59 -5.38
C TRP A 125 -0.10 7.24 -4.69
N ILE A 126 -0.02 6.14 -5.45
CA ILE A 126 0.02 4.76 -4.90
C ILE A 126 1.25 4.57 -3.99
N ILE A 127 2.42 5.03 -4.43
CA ILE A 127 3.65 4.96 -3.63
C ILE A 127 3.51 5.78 -2.35
N GLY A 128 2.96 6.98 -2.43
CA GLY A 128 2.72 7.85 -1.28
C GLY A 128 1.76 7.23 -0.26
N CYS A 129 0.61 6.72 -0.71
CA CYS A 129 -0.35 6.04 0.16
C CYS A 129 0.26 4.81 0.86
N ASN A 130 1.07 4.03 0.15
CA ASN A 130 1.73 2.88 0.76
C ASN A 130 2.80 3.30 1.79
N ALA A 131 3.45 4.45 1.61
CA ALA A 131 4.46 4.95 2.52
C ALA A 131 3.87 5.64 3.77
N THR A 132 2.71 6.26 3.65
CA THR A 132 2.04 7.03 4.72
C THR A 132 1.83 6.22 6.01
N PRO A 133 1.25 5.01 6.00
CA PRO A 133 1.06 4.21 7.21
C PRO A 133 2.38 3.83 7.89
N TYR A 134 3.41 3.50 7.11
CA TYR A 134 4.74 3.19 7.65
C TYR A 134 5.36 4.40 8.34
N TYR A 135 5.21 5.58 7.74
CA TYR A 135 5.68 6.81 8.34
C TYR A 135 4.95 7.12 9.65
N ILE A 136 3.61 7.03 9.66
CA ILE A 136 2.80 7.26 10.85
C ILE A 136 3.20 6.28 11.96
N ASN A 137 3.34 5.00 11.65
CA ASN A 137 3.76 3.98 12.63
C ASN A 137 5.16 4.26 13.16
N SER A 138 6.13 4.52 12.29
CA SER A 138 7.50 4.88 12.69
C SER A 138 7.52 6.14 13.55
N PHE A 139 6.69 7.12 13.20
CA PHE A 139 6.55 8.33 14.00
C PHE A 139 5.95 8.03 15.38
N LEU A 140 4.88 7.22 15.47
CA LEU A 140 4.28 6.83 16.75
C LEU A 140 5.25 6.05 17.63
N GLU A 141 6.09 5.19 17.05
CA GLU A 141 7.12 4.45 17.77
C GLU A 141 8.24 5.37 18.28
N ASN A 142 8.66 6.35 17.49
CA ASN A 142 9.80 7.21 17.77
C ASN A 142 9.42 8.54 18.41
N ALA A 143 8.20 9.02 18.28
CA ALA A 143 7.75 10.32 18.80
C ALA A 143 7.73 10.39 20.34
N LEU A 144 7.93 9.26 21.02
CA LEU A 144 8.07 9.22 22.47
C LEU A 144 9.47 9.58 22.98
N SER A 145 10.44 9.79 22.08
CA SER A 145 11.86 9.87 22.47
C SER A 145 12.37 11.24 22.92
N ALA A 146 11.71 12.35 22.56
CA ALA A 146 12.20 13.69 22.97
C ALA A 146 11.04 14.67 23.17
N ARG A 147 10.26 14.49 24.25
CA ARG A 147 9.19 15.43 24.62
C ARG A 147 9.68 16.63 25.40
N HIS A 148 10.77 16.48 26.13
CA HIS A 148 11.25 17.49 27.08
C HIS A 148 12.72 17.74 26.85
N HIS A 149 13.08 19.01 26.81
CA HIS A 149 14.45 19.49 26.92
C HIS A 149 14.66 19.87 28.38
N ILE A 150 15.57 19.15 29.05
CA ILE A 150 15.87 19.37 30.45
C ILE A 150 17.19 20.14 30.56
N ILE A 151 17.13 21.32 31.14
CA ILE A 151 18.29 22.16 31.41
C ILE A 151 18.67 21.99 32.88
N ILE A 152 19.91 21.53 33.11
CA ILE A 152 20.45 21.32 34.45
C ILE A 152 21.18 22.59 34.89
N PRO A 153 20.89 23.14 36.10
CA PRO A 153 21.58 24.29 36.60
C PRO A 153 23.06 23.98 36.91
N ASN A 154 23.97 24.87 36.52
CA ASN A 154 25.39 24.72 36.82
C ASN A 154 25.69 24.66 38.31
N ALA A 155 24.99 25.48 39.11
CA ALA A 155 25.12 25.48 40.57
C ALA A 155 24.79 24.09 41.17
N TRP A 156 23.74 23.40 40.65
CA TRP A 156 23.42 22.04 41.07
C TRP A 156 24.50 21.04 40.66
N TYR A 157 25.00 21.16 39.43
CA TYR A 157 26.04 20.30 38.91
C TYR A 157 27.34 20.38 39.74
N ASN A 158 27.79 21.60 40.05
CA ASN A 158 28.97 21.84 40.86
C ASN A 158 28.78 21.36 42.31
N ALA A 159 27.65 21.65 42.94
CA ALA A 159 27.35 21.17 44.29
C ALA A 159 27.32 19.64 44.38
N LYS A 160 26.88 18.96 43.32
CA LYS A 160 26.92 17.49 43.30
C LYS A 160 28.30 16.92 43.05
N LYS A 161 29.13 17.62 42.27
CA LYS A 161 30.54 17.31 42.11
C LYS A 161 31.25 17.35 43.44
N GLU A 162 31.16 18.47 44.18
CA GLU A 162 31.77 18.65 45.51
C GLU A 162 31.30 17.56 46.49
N ALA A 163 29.99 17.30 46.55
CA ALA A 163 29.43 16.26 47.42
C ALA A 163 29.96 14.86 47.09
N LEU A 164 30.14 14.52 45.81
CA LEU A 164 30.72 13.23 45.41
C LEU A 164 32.23 13.15 45.72
N GLU A 165 32.97 14.24 45.58
CA GLU A 165 34.36 14.34 45.96
C GLU A 165 34.55 14.11 47.48
N GLU A 166 33.73 14.76 48.32
CA GLU A 166 33.72 14.55 49.77
C GLU A 166 33.42 13.06 50.15
N LEU A 167 32.42 12.46 49.50
CA LEU A 167 32.05 11.06 49.74
C LEU A 167 33.16 10.09 49.31
N CYS A 168 33.87 10.36 48.24
CA CYS A 168 35.04 9.60 47.81
C CYS A 168 36.18 9.71 48.86
N GLN A 169 36.42 10.92 49.39
CA GLN A 169 37.41 11.12 50.46
C GLN A 169 37.04 10.33 51.72
N MET A 170 35.78 10.39 52.17
CA MET A 170 35.31 9.62 53.31
C MET A 170 35.44 8.11 53.09
N ASN A 171 35.21 7.63 51.87
CA ASN A 171 35.41 6.21 51.54
C ASN A 171 36.89 5.83 51.53
N ALA A 172 37.78 6.72 51.09
CA ALA A 172 39.20 6.51 51.13
C ALA A 172 39.71 6.41 52.59
N GLU A 173 39.24 7.31 53.50
CA GLU A 173 39.53 7.26 54.92
C GLU A 173 39.02 5.97 55.58
N LYS A 174 37.80 5.54 55.28
CA LYS A 174 37.25 4.26 55.77
C LYS A 174 38.07 3.06 55.30
N LYS A 175 38.49 3.06 54.05
CA LYS A 175 39.30 1.99 53.47
C LYS A 175 40.69 1.95 54.10
N ALA A 176 41.30 3.14 54.39
CA ALA A 176 42.54 3.23 55.14
C ALA A 176 42.38 2.74 56.60
N GLY A 177 41.18 2.88 57.18
CA GLY A 177 40.85 2.31 58.50
C GLY A 177 40.50 0.85 58.52
N GLY A 178 40.61 0.13 57.39
CA GLY A 178 40.43 -1.35 57.30
C GLY A 178 38.98 -1.77 56.94
N ALA A 179 38.12 -0.88 56.52
CA ALA A 179 36.76 -1.23 56.10
C ALA A 179 36.78 -2.09 54.82
N LYS A 180 35.88 -3.06 54.74
CA LYS A 180 35.70 -3.91 53.57
C LYS A 180 34.88 -3.16 52.49
N ASP A 181 35.02 -3.56 51.20
CA ASP A 181 34.34 -2.90 50.08
C ASP A 181 32.83 -2.86 50.23
N GLY A 182 32.17 -3.78 50.95
CA GLY A 182 30.73 -3.77 51.25
C GLY A 182 30.27 -2.74 52.33
N GLU A 183 31.22 -2.11 53.04
CA GLU A 183 30.96 -1.11 54.09
C GLU A 183 31.18 0.34 53.62
N LEU A 184 31.52 0.49 52.34
CA LEU A 184 31.70 1.81 51.72
C LEU A 184 30.35 2.53 51.57
N ILE A 185 30.42 3.85 51.55
CA ILE A 185 29.25 4.71 51.41
C ILE A 185 28.74 4.57 49.97
N THR A 186 27.46 4.34 49.84
CA THR A 186 26.72 4.31 48.57
C THR A 186 25.67 5.36 48.54
N VAL A 187 25.34 5.92 47.38
CA VAL A 187 24.29 6.92 47.19
C VAL A 187 23.09 6.30 46.51
N LYS A 188 21.90 6.47 47.09
CA LYS A 188 20.63 6.07 46.46
C LYS A 188 20.08 7.19 45.59
N VAL A 189 19.85 6.93 44.33
CA VAL A 189 19.19 7.81 43.37
C VAL A 189 17.93 7.17 42.88
N GLY A 190 16.77 7.61 43.36
CA GLY A 190 15.48 6.97 43.06
C GLY A 190 15.43 5.54 43.58
N SER A 191 15.31 4.57 42.68
CA SER A 191 15.29 3.13 42.98
C SER A 191 16.65 2.45 42.85
N GLU A 192 17.65 3.12 42.32
CA GLU A 192 18.97 2.58 42.03
C GLU A 192 20.00 3.05 43.07
N THR A 193 20.97 2.18 43.36
CA THR A 193 22.06 2.50 44.31
C THR A 193 23.35 2.67 43.53
N LEU A 194 23.99 3.84 43.64
CA LEU A 194 25.27 4.13 43.03
C LEU A 194 26.38 3.78 44.02
N GLU A 195 27.28 2.90 43.63
CA GLU A 195 28.50 2.62 44.39
C GLU A 195 29.50 3.75 44.16
N ILE A 196 30.01 4.32 45.27
CA ILE A 196 31.00 5.39 45.26
C ILE A 196 32.36 4.78 45.55
N GLY A 197 33.31 4.96 44.65
CA GLY A 197 34.68 4.49 44.85
C GLY A 197 35.42 5.32 45.89
N THR A 198 36.74 5.07 46.00
CA THR A 198 37.68 5.83 46.86
C THR A 198 38.31 7.02 46.13
N GLU A 199 38.18 7.07 44.82
CA GLU A 199 38.70 8.16 43.99
C GLU A 199 37.56 8.78 43.17
N TYR A 200 37.54 10.07 43.09
CA TYR A 200 36.59 10.82 42.25
C TYR A 200 37.00 10.68 40.78
N SER A 201 35.98 10.47 39.90
CA SER A 201 36.15 10.50 38.46
C SER A 201 34.95 11.23 37.83
N GLU A 202 35.16 11.93 36.72
CA GLU A 202 34.06 12.55 35.96
C GLU A 202 33.01 11.51 35.51
N MET A 203 33.43 10.29 35.21
CA MET A 203 32.50 9.20 34.89
C MET A 203 31.54 8.85 36.05
N LEU A 204 31.94 9.06 37.31
CA LEU A 204 31.08 8.86 38.48
C LEU A 204 29.98 9.92 38.52
N LEU A 205 30.35 11.18 38.26
CA LEU A 205 29.43 12.31 38.20
C LEU A 205 28.45 12.12 37.04
N ASP A 206 28.92 11.71 35.85
CA ASP A 206 28.05 11.43 34.68
C ASP A 206 27.07 10.29 34.96
N LYS A 207 27.51 9.23 35.63
CA LYS A 207 26.60 8.14 36.06
C LYS A 207 25.54 8.66 37.02
N TYR A 208 25.93 9.50 38.00
CA TYR A 208 24.98 10.10 38.95
C TYR A 208 23.94 10.98 38.22
N VAL A 209 24.39 11.84 37.33
CA VAL A 209 23.51 12.73 36.53
C VAL A 209 22.57 11.92 35.66
N ASN A 210 23.08 10.86 35.01
CA ASN A 210 22.25 9.97 34.18
C ASN A 210 21.18 9.23 35.01
N LEU A 211 21.49 8.81 36.23
CA LEU A 211 20.52 8.19 37.13
C LEU A 211 19.44 9.18 37.56
N GLU A 212 19.81 10.44 37.88
CA GLU A 212 18.84 11.49 38.20
C GLU A 212 17.95 11.81 37.01
N LEU A 213 18.51 11.93 35.79
CA LEU A 213 17.74 12.18 34.58
C LEU A 213 16.78 11.01 34.28
N ARG A 214 17.19 9.76 34.47
CA ARG A 214 16.30 8.60 34.34
C ARG A 214 15.17 8.63 35.35
N ASN A 215 15.47 8.99 36.60
CA ASN A 215 14.46 9.12 37.65
C ASN A 215 13.46 10.25 37.30
N LEU A 216 13.93 11.40 36.88
CA LEU A 216 13.12 12.51 36.41
C LEU A 216 12.27 12.12 35.19
N THR A 217 12.88 11.49 34.21
CA THR A 217 12.16 11.05 33.00
C THR A 217 11.08 10.01 33.32
N SER A 218 11.35 9.05 34.22
CA SER A 218 10.36 8.08 34.65
C SER A 218 9.19 8.72 35.39
N PHE A 219 9.47 9.79 36.12
CA PHE A 219 8.48 10.59 36.83
C PHE A 219 7.61 11.39 35.87
N LEU A 220 8.22 12.12 34.92
CA LEU A 220 7.52 12.89 33.88
C LEU A 220 6.69 12.01 32.95
N ALA A 221 7.16 10.81 32.66
CA ALA A 221 6.42 9.84 31.86
C ALA A 221 5.20 9.25 32.59
N GLY A 222 5.03 9.53 33.87
CA GLY A 222 3.87 9.07 34.65
C GLY A 222 3.75 7.54 34.73
N ARG A 223 4.84 6.78 34.58
CA ARG A 223 4.83 5.31 34.56
C ARG A 223 4.77 4.71 35.96
N GLY A 224 3.94 3.71 36.14
CA GLY A 224 3.85 2.91 37.36
C GLY A 224 3.38 3.71 38.59
N LYS A 225 4.14 3.66 39.69
CA LYS A 225 3.82 4.32 40.98
C LYS A 225 3.91 5.84 40.96
N ASN A 226 4.37 6.44 39.86
CA ASN A 226 4.59 7.90 39.75
C ASN A 226 3.40 8.63 39.11
N GLN A 227 2.34 7.93 38.77
CA GLN A 227 1.13 8.50 38.20
C GLN A 227 0.45 9.48 39.19
N GLY A 228 0.26 10.74 38.78
CA GLY A 228 -0.39 11.76 39.60
C GLY A 228 0.45 12.35 40.75
N LYS A 229 1.75 12.04 40.82
CA LYS A 229 2.64 12.63 41.83
C LYS A 229 3.26 13.95 41.35
N THR A 230 3.53 14.84 42.30
CA THR A 230 4.22 16.10 42.04
C THR A 230 5.74 15.95 42.21
N TYR A 231 6.51 16.42 41.27
CA TYR A 231 7.96 16.51 41.39
C TYR A 231 8.33 17.91 41.86
N ALA A 232 9.05 17.98 42.97
CA ALA A 232 9.46 19.27 43.57
C ALA A 232 10.98 19.32 43.62
N THR A 233 11.55 20.44 43.12
CA THR A 233 12.95 20.75 43.20
C THR A 233 13.14 22.08 43.96
N ARG A 234 14.33 22.25 44.52
CA ARG A 234 14.72 23.55 45.10
C ARG A 234 15.44 24.38 44.06
N SER A 235 15.31 25.70 44.15
CA SER A 235 16.15 26.62 43.39
C SER A 235 17.54 26.70 44.00
N PHE A 236 18.53 27.00 43.18
CA PHE A 236 19.93 27.17 43.59
C PHE A 236 20.34 28.63 43.37
N MET A 237 21.18 29.18 44.26
CA MET A 237 21.77 30.47 44.06
C MET A 237 23.17 30.29 43.48
N ASN A 238 23.47 31.06 42.43
CA ASN A 238 24.81 31.12 41.87
C ASN A 238 25.67 32.10 42.71
N GLU A 239 26.99 32.04 42.57
CA GLU A 239 27.94 32.93 43.24
C GLU A 239 27.65 34.44 43.01
N ASN A 240 27.02 34.75 41.88
CA ASN A 240 26.59 36.10 41.51
C ASN A 240 25.22 36.53 42.11
N GLY A 241 24.58 35.68 42.89
CA GLY A 241 23.26 35.93 43.48
C GLY A 241 22.07 35.64 42.55
N ASP A 242 22.30 35.13 41.35
CA ASP A 242 21.24 34.77 40.42
C ASP A 242 20.62 33.43 40.83
N ILE A 243 19.30 33.31 40.65
CA ILE A 243 18.56 32.09 40.96
C ILE A 243 18.60 31.16 39.77
N GLU A 244 19.27 30.04 39.89
CA GLU A 244 19.26 28.96 38.94
C GLU A 244 18.24 27.90 39.36
N GLN A 245 17.47 27.38 38.39
CA GLN A 245 16.48 26.32 38.61
C GLN A 245 16.49 25.33 37.47
N TRP A 246 16.03 24.11 37.75
CA TRP A 246 15.77 23.15 36.72
C TRP A 246 14.73 23.71 35.74
N LYS A 247 15.05 23.74 34.45
CA LYS A 247 14.12 24.16 33.41
C LYS A 247 13.77 22.99 32.55
N ILE A 248 12.47 22.70 32.47
CA ILE A 248 11.95 21.67 31.61
C ILE A 248 11.14 22.38 30.53
N GLU A 249 11.65 22.35 29.32
CA GLU A 249 10.98 22.92 28.16
C GLU A 249 10.32 21.78 27.39
N GLU A 250 9.03 21.93 27.15
CA GLU A 250 8.35 21.03 26.22
C GLU A 250 8.77 21.38 24.79
N ILE A 251 9.28 20.41 24.05
CA ILE A 251 9.53 20.55 22.62
C ILE A 251 8.18 20.53 21.92
N PRO A 252 7.73 21.66 21.30
CA PRO A 252 6.42 21.72 20.66
C PRO A 252 6.38 20.73 19.50
N GLN A 253 5.66 19.64 19.70
CA GLN A 253 5.48 18.63 18.68
C GLN A 253 4.27 18.97 17.82
N LYS A 254 4.49 19.52 16.64
CA LYS A 254 3.44 19.77 15.63
C LYS A 254 2.96 18.48 14.94
N TYR A 255 2.99 17.36 15.67
CA TYR A 255 2.66 16.04 15.12
C TYR A 255 1.20 15.95 14.67
N LYS A 256 0.29 16.62 15.35
CA LYS A 256 -1.14 16.59 15.03
C LYS A 256 -1.40 17.20 13.66
N GLU A 257 -0.88 18.39 13.43
CA GLU A 257 -1.00 19.07 12.13
C GLU A 257 -0.36 18.25 11.00
N TYR A 258 0.77 17.61 11.29
CA TYR A 258 1.47 16.79 10.32
C TYR A 258 0.71 15.50 9.97
N ILE A 259 0.17 14.80 10.98
CA ILE A 259 -0.67 13.60 10.75
C ILE A 259 -1.95 13.98 10.01
N GLU A 260 -2.60 15.08 10.36
CA GLU A 260 -3.77 15.58 9.65
C GLU A 260 -3.45 15.89 8.17
N ALA A 261 -2.29 16.48 7.89
CA ALA A 261 -1.81 16.72 6.54
C ALA A 261 -1.59 15.39 5.77
N LEU A 262 -0.97 14.39 6.39
CA LEU A 262 -0.78 13.05 5.78
C LEU A 262 -2.11 12.36 5.48
N ILE A 263 -3.06 12.41 6.41
CA ILE A 263 -4.41 11.86 6.20
C ILE A 263 -5.12 12.58 5.05
N SER A 264 -4.94 13.90 4.93
CA SER A 264 -5.51 14.69 3.82
C SER A 264 -4.90 14.30 2.47
N VAL A 265 -3.60 14.01 2.43
CA VAL A 265 -2.91 13.50 1.24
C VAL A 265 -3.43 12.12 0.86
N ASP A 266 -3.62 11.23 1.84
CA ASP A 266 -4.14 9.88 1.63
C ASP A 266 -5.58 9.91 1.07
N LYS A 267 -6.46 10.72 1.65
CA LYS A 267 -7.81 10.96 1.14
C LYS A 267 -7.79 11.51 -0.30
N ARG A 268 -6.87 12.42 -0.61
CA ARG A 268 -6.73 12.95 -1.97
C ARG A 268 -6.27 11.87 -2.95
N ALA A 269 -5.38 11.00 -2.53
CA ALA A 269 -4.90 9.89 -3.34
C ALA A 269 -6.01 8.88 -3.63
N ASP A 270 -6.86 8.56 -2.66
CA ASP A 270 -8.04 7.71 -2.88
C ASP A 270 -8.95 8.31 -3.97
N MET A 271 -9.22 9.63 -3.91
CA MET A 271 -10.01 10.30 -4.95
C MET A 271 -9.34 10.22 -6.33
N VAL A 272 -8.02 10.41 -6.41
CA VAL A 272 -7.27 10.33 -7.66
C VAL A 272 -7.31 8.93 -8.24
N LEU A 273 -7.16 7.90 -7.41
CA LEU A 273 -7.24 6.49 -7.82
C LEU A 273 -8.62 6.11 -8.34
N LEU A 274 -9.68 6.54 -7.66
CA LEU A 274 -11.06 6.31 -8.10
C LEU A 274 -11.35 7.03 -9.41
N SER A 275 -10.97 8.31 -9.50
CA SER A 275 -11.13 9.11 -10.72
C SER A 275 -10.40 8.50 -11.91
N ALA A 276 -9.18 7.97 -11.70
CA ALA A 276 -8.41 7.29 -12.73
C ALA A 276 -9.08 6.02 -13.25
N LYS A 277 -9.91 5.38 -12.44
CA LYS A 277 -10.73 4.22 -12.85
C LYS A 277 -12.14 4.62 -13.32
N GLY A 278 -12.44 5.90 -13.41
CA GLY A 278 -13.77 6.40 -13.79
C GLY A 278 -14.86 6.08 -12.77
N ILE A 279 -14.48 5.80 -11.53
CA ILE A 279 -15.41 5.48 -10.45
C ILE A 279 -15.60 6.71 -9.58
N ASP A 280 -16.85 7.19 -9.50
CA ASP A 280 -17.17 8.27 -8.55
C ASP A 280 -17.15 7.74 -7.11
N PRO A 281 -16.63 8.51 -6.13
CA PRO A 281 -16.65 8.14 -4.72
C PRO A 281 -18.02 7.76 -4.18
N SER A 282 -19.12 8.31 -4.74
CA SER A 282 -20.47 7.97 -4.33
C SER A 282 -20.88 6.53 -4.62
N ILE A 283 -20.25 5.89 -5.61
CA ILE A 283 -20.51 4.49 -5.98
C ILE A 283 -19.62 3.53 -5.17
N SER A 284 -18.41 3.98 -4.83
CA SER A 284 -17.40 3.14 -4.17
C SER A 284 -17.55 3.07 -2.66
N ASN A 285 -18.50 3.77 -2.07
CA ASN A 285 -18.69 3.89 -0.62
C ASN A 285 -17.49 4.51 0.14
N ILE A 286 -16.55 5.11 -0.58
CA ILE A 286 -15.43 5.86 0.00
C ILE A 286 -15.91 7.29 0.20
N THR A 287 -16.24 7.64 1.44
CA THR A 287 -16.68 8.99 1.78
C THR A 287 -15.49 9.86 2.12
N SER A 288 -15.39 11.02 1.49
CA SER A 288 -14.32 11.98 1.74
C SER A 288 -14.38 12.62 3.13
N ASP A 289 -15.54 12.66 3.80
CA ASP A 289 -15.69 13.35 5.09
C ASP A 289 -16.78 12.79 6.02
N GLY A 290 -17.09 11.52 5.92
CA GLY A 290 -18.06 10.89 6.83
C GLY A 290 -19.52 11.37 6.67
N THR A 291 -19.78 12.27 5.75
CA THR A 291 -21.12 12.73 5.42
C THR A 291 -21.76 11.82 4.38
N ILE A 292 -22.67 10.99 4.83
CA ILE A 292 -23.55 10.13 4.00
C ILE A 292 -24.60 10.98 3.26
N SER A 293 -24.29 12.17 2.83
CA SER A 293 -25.28 13.04 2.22
C SER A 293 -24.97 13.33 0.76
N LYS A 294 -24.77 12.28 -0.03
CA LYS A 294 -24.98 12.43 -1.47
C LYS A 294 -26.40 12.03 -1.80
N SER A 295 -27.09 12.85 -2.56
CA SER A 295 -28.46 12.60 -2.98
C SER A 295 -28.51 11.31 -3.79
N GLY A 296 -29.55 10.51 -3.62
CA GLY A 296 -29.72 9.27 -4.40
C GLY A 296 -29.73 9.53 -5.92
N SER A 297 -30.07 10.75 -6.34
CA SER A 297 -30.01 11.17 -7.74
C SER A 297 -28.58 11.25 -8.26
N ASP A 298 -27.62 11.75 -7.49
CA ASP A 298 -26.21 11.84 -7.90
C ASP A 298 -25.59 10.45 -8.07
N ALA A 299 -25.88 9.55 -7.14
CA ALA A 299 -25.44 8.16 -7.25
C ALA A 299 -26.01 7.46 -8.50
N TYR A 300 -27.26 7.76 -8.87
CA TYR A 300 -27.89 7.23 -10.06
C TYR A 300 -27.20 7.72 -11.34
N TYR A 301 -26.98 9.02 -11.48
CA TYR A 301 -26.30 9.57 -12.66
C TYR A 301 -24.85 9.10 -12.77
N ASN A 302 -24.14 9.07 -11.66
CA ASN A 302 -22.76 8.57 -11.62
C ASN A 302 -22.69 7.08 -11.99
N TYR A 303 -23.69 6.29 -11.59
CA TYR A 303 -23.81 4.90 -12.01
C TYR A 303 -24.03 4.78 -13.54
N ILE A 304 -24.88 5.61 -14.14
CA ILE A 304 -25.10 5.62 -15.59
C ILE A 304 -23.80 6.00 -16.32
N ILE A 305 -23.07 7.00 -15.85
CA ILE A 305 -21.78 7.42 -16.43
C ILE A 305 -20.79 6.24 -16.34
N TYR A 306 -20.71 5.60 -15.18
CA TYR A 306 -19.87 4.42 -14.99
C TYR A 306 -20.24 3.30 -15.98
N LEU A 307 -21.52 3.02 -16.21
CA LEU A 307 -21.97 2.00 -17.16
C LEU A 307 -21.53 2.32 -18.60
N THR A 308 -21.56 3.56 -19.01
CA THR A 308 -21.12 3.94 -20.37
C THR A 308 -19.61 3.75 -20.55
N GLN A 309 -18.82 3.96 -19.51
CA GLN A 309 -17.36 3.76 -19.54
C GLN A 309 -16.98 2.27 -19.62
N GLN A 310 -17.89 1.36 -19.24
CA GLN A 310 -17.63 -0.09 -19.28
C GLN A 310 -17.73 -0.70 -20.69
N ALA A 311 -18.12 0.05 -21.71
CA ALA A 311 -18.29 -0.46 -23.06
C ALA A 311 -16.98 -1.03 -23.66
N ILE A 312 -15.86 -0.35 -23.44
CA ILE A 312 -14.52 -0.80 -23.91
C ILE A 312 -14.05 -2.04 -23.12
N PRO A 313 -14.03 -2.07 -21.78
CA PRO A 313 -13.74 -3.26 -21.00
C PRO A 313 -14.56 -4.48 -21.43
N ASP A 314 -15.86 -4.32 -21.60
CA ASP A 314 -16.75 -5.39 -22.00
C ASP A 314 -16.42 -5.92 -23.39
N SER A 315 -16.11 -5.04 -24.34
CA SER A 315 -15.75 -5.43 -25.71
C SER A 315 -14.46 -6.26 -25.73
N VAL A 316 -13.45 -5.88 -24.97
CA VAL A 316 -12.16 -6.60 -24.91
C VAL A 316 -12.31 -7.95 -24.19
N VAL A 317 -13.00 -7.98 -23.04
CA VAL A 317 -13.20 -9.22 -22.27
C VAL A 317 -14.05 -10.23 -23.04
N CYS A 318 -15.06 -9.77 -23.79
CA CYS A 318 -15.96 -10.63 -24.55
C CYS A 318 -15.47 -10.92 -25.98
N ALA A 319 -14.40 -10.29 -26.47
CA ALA A 319 -13.94 -10.43 -27.85
C ALA A 319 -13.73 -11.87 -28.28
N ASP A 320 -12.84 -12.60 -27.59
CA ASP A 320 -12.52 -13.99 -27.92
C ASP A 320 -13.72 -14.93 -27.71
N LEU A 321 -14.59 -14.64 -26.71
CA LEU A 321 -15.81 -15.41 -26.49
C LEU A 321 -16.81 -15.24 -27.63
N ASN A 322 -16.98 -14.02 -28.13
CA ASN A 322 -17.88 -13.73 -29.25
C ASN A 322 -17.34 -14.30 -30.56
N GLU A 323 -16.02 -14.28 -30.76
CA GLU A 323 -15.39 -14.94 -31.90
C GLU A 323 -15.59 -16.47 -31.84
N ALA A 324 -15.49 -17.09 -30.68
CA ALA A 324 -15.79 -18.51 -30.51
C ALA A 324 -17.26 -18.82 -30.79
N ILE A 325 -18.20 -17.92 -30.45
CA ILE A 325 -19.61 -18.06 -30.82
C ILE A 325 -19.78 -17.97 -32.34
N ALA A 326 -19.12 -17.02 -32.98
CA ALA A 326 -19.16 -16.88 -34.43
C ALA A 326 -18.72 -18.15 -35.17
N LEU A 327 -17.68 -18.81 -34.63
CA LEU A 327 -17.16 -20.06 -35.20
C LEU A 327 -18.05 -21.27 -34.90
N ASN A 328 -18.59 -21.38 -33.70
CA ASN A 328 -19.39 -22.52 -33.27
C ASN A 328 -20.85 -22.41 -33.72
N PHE A 329 -21.41 -21.22 -33.79
CA PHE A 329 -22.82 -20.96 -34.08
C PHE A 329 -22.97 -19.77 -35.04
N PRO A 330 -22.53 -19.92 -36.32
CA PRO A 330 -22.51 -18.79 -37.26
C PRO A 330 -23.91 -18.20 -37.54
N GLU A 331 -24.93 -19.03 -37.55
CA GLU A 331 -26.32 -18.58 -37.79
C GLU A 331 -26.78 -17.65 -36.62
N LYS A 332 -26.59 -18.11 -35.36
CA LYS A 332 -26.95 -17.34 -34.18
C LYS A 332 -26.14 -16.04 -34.08
N TYR A 333 -24.86 -16.10 -34.50
CA TYR A 333 -24.02 -14.92 -34.54
C TYR A 333 -24.53 -13.92 -35.60
N ALA A 334 -25.00 -14.39 -36.77
CA ALA A 334 -25.62 -13.57 -37.79
C ALA A 334 -26.92 -12.92 -37.29
N ASP A 335 -27.71 -13.62 -36.47
CA ASP A 335 -28.92 -13.11 -35.82
C ASP A 335 -28.64 -12.07 -34.72
N GLY A 336 -27.37 -11.73 -34.51
CA GLY A 336 -26.96 -10.69 -33.53
C GLY A 336 -26.74 -11.20 -32.11
N ILE A 337 -26.76 -12.51 -31.86
CA ILE A 337 -26.53 -13.06 -30.52
C ILE A 337 -25.03 -12.88 -30.14
N ARG A 338 -24.81 -12.19 -29.03
CA ARG A 338 -23.49 -11.90 -28.46
C ARG A 338 -23.50 -12.16 -26.98
N ILE A 339 -22.34 -12.58 -26.45
CA ILE A 339 -22.09 -12.57 -25.00
C ILE A 339 -21.74 -11.15 -24.57
N GLY A 340 -22.35 -10.71 -23.49
CA GLY A 340 -22.06 -9.43 -22.83
C GLY A 340 -22.37 -9.54 -21.34
N PHE A 341 -22.12 -8.48 -20.61
CA PHE A 341 -22.42 -8.42 -19.19
C PHE A 341 -23.84 -7.90 -18.96
N HIS A 342 -24.64 -8.69 -18.24
CA HIS A 342 -25.93 -8.20 -17.75
C HIS A 342 -25.71 -7.17 -16.65
N ARG A 343 -26.39 -6.04 -16.77
CA ARG A 343 -26.36 -4.97 -15.79
C ARG A 343 -27.76 -4.65 -15.36
N PRO A 344 -28.02 -4.56 -14.03
CA PRO A 344 -29.34 -4.23 -13.54
C PRO A 344 -29.70 -2.80 -13.98
N ALA A 345 -30.91 -2.63 -14.50
CA ALA A 345 -31.48 -1.31 -14.72
C ALA A 345 -31.86 -0.72 -13.37
N VAL A 346 -31.17 0.31 -12.95
CA VAL A 346 -31.53 1.06 -11.74
C VAL A 346 -32.56 2.11 -12.12
N GLN A 347 -33.70 2.12 -11.43
CA GLN A 347 -34.74 3.13 -11.58
C GLN A 347 -34.70 4.08 -10.37
N ARG A 348 -34.97 5.35 -10.59
CA ARG A 348 -35.15 6.29 -9.49
C ARG A 348 -36.40 5.94 -8.72
N GLN A 349 -36.33 6.08 -7.40
CA GLN A 349 -37.48 5.86 -6.54
C GLN A 349 -38.65 6.80 -6.85
N GLU A 350 -38.33 7.98 -7.44
CA GLU A 350 -39.30 9.00 -7.89
C GLU A 350 -40.07 8.55 -9.14
N ASP A 351 -39.40 7.78 -10.03
CA ASP A 351 -39.99 7.33 -11.29
C ASP A 351 -40.86 6.06 -11.10
N VAL A 352 -40.78 5.44 -9.94
CA VAL A 352 -41.58 4.23 -9.60
C VAL A 352 -42.81 4.65 -8.82
N SER A 353 -43.99 4.29 -9.35
CA SER A 353 -45.26 4.57 -8.65
C SER A 353 -45.24 3.95 -7.23
N PRO A 354 -45.87 4.60 -6.23
CA PRO A 354 -45.87 4.13 -4.85
C PRO A 354 -46.30 2.66 -4.68
N ALA A 355 -47.24 2.21 -5.53
CA ALA A 355 -47.68 0.82 -5.52
C ALA A 355 -46.61 -0.20 -5.96
N ASN A 356 -45.72 0.20 -6.89
CA ASN A 356 -44.69 -0.68 -7.43
C ASN A 356 -43.37 -0.63 -6.67
N ARG A 357 -43.20 0.32 -5.74
CA ARG A 357 -42.00 0.41 -4.90
C ARG A 357 -41.79 -0.81 -4.01
N MET A 358 -42.87 -1.47 -3.61
CA MET A 358 -42.85 -2.70 -2.80
C MET A 358 -42.81 -3.97 -3.63
N ALA A 359 -43.32 -3.95 -4.87
CA ALA A 359 -43.40 -5.15 -5.72
C ALA A 359 -42.04 -5.60 -6.25
N ASN A 360 -41.10 -4.69 -6.49
CA ASN A 360 -39.75 -5.00 -7.00
C ASN A 360 -38.82 -5.72 -6.00
N GLN A 361 -39.24 -5.92 -4.74
CA GLN A 361 -38.45 -6.68 -3.76
C GLN A 361 -38.71 -8.19 -3.81
N ASN A 362 -39.75 -8.63 -4.50
CA ASN A 362 -40.14 -10.05 -4.52
C ASN A 362 -39.88 -10.80 -5.85
N GLU A 363 -39.28 -10.15 -6.85
CA GLU A 363 -38.98 -10.74 -8.17
C GLU A 363 -37.46 -10.90 -8.45
N GLN A 364 -36.65 -11.07 -7.40
CA GLN A 364 -35.23 -11.43 -7.55
C GLN A 364 -34.96 -12.84 -7.09
#